data_6b6bfa3790dd6741197514dbd06c9998
#
_entry.id   6b6bfa3790dd6741197514dbd06c9998
#
_cell.length_a   1.000
_cell.length_b   1.000
_cell.length_c   1.000
_cell.angle_alpha   90.00
_cell.angle_beta   90.00
_cell.angle_gamma   90.00
#
_symmetry.space_group_name_H-M   'P 1'
#
loop_
_entity.id
_entity.type
_entity.pdbx_description
1 polymer ?
#
loop_
_entity_poly.entity_id
_entity_poly.type
_entity_poly.pdbx_seq_one_letter_code
_entity_poly.pdbx_strand_id
1 'polypeptide(L)'
;MMDGNLEGPTVIYIVNENTRESMIFGMKNDNFSSGMVKYVGHEIRAVIMNKLEMDVRDTVLLANAESIAVEASMVAYEGVVIAAERDAGSLRTMEENASKFGTHNIEIIPEITVEALEKLPTPRLAFIVAQKSTIENDIVTLLKVNPKIKIIIYTLELDILADIKYLMKKHGVDVTEVMQIAVSKVDKNGVFVAQPAPWMITGEVKEK
;
A
#
# COMPACT_ATOMS: atom_id res chain seq x y z
N MET A 1 -10.29 33.08 -6.56
CA MET A 1 -11.51 32.60 -7.23
C MET A 1 -11.69 33.44 -8.47
N MET A 2 -11.62 32.85 -9.66
CA MET A 2 -11.99 33.53 -10.90
C MET A 2 -13.45 33.19 -11.18
N ASP A 3 -14.35 34.13 -10.86
CA ASP A 3 -15.73 34.12 -11.37
C ASP A 3 -15.71 34.75 -12.78
N GLY A 4 -15.41 33.92 -13.76
CA GLY A 4 -15.47 34.28 -15.15
C GLY A 4 -16.30 33.28 -15.92
N ASN A 5 -17.45 33.70 -16.43
CA ASN A 5 -18.21 32.94 -17.42
C ASN A 5 -17.34 32.83 -18.68
N LEU A 6 -16.80 31.66 -18.93
CA LEU A 6 -16.00 31.37 -20.13
C LEU A 6 -16.94 30.97 -21.27
N GLU A 7 -17.28 31.95 -22.13
CA GLU A 7 -18.07 31.71 -23.35
C GLU A 7 -17.12 31.49 -24.52
N GLY A 8 -17.11 30.24 -25.08
CA GLY A 8 -16.34 29.86 -26.25
C GLY A 8 -15.18 28.89 -25.97
N PRO A 9 -14.40 28.53 -27.00
CA PRO A 9 -13.26 27.63 -26.85
C PRO A 9 -12.18 28.29 -25.98
N THR A 10 -11.92 27.67 -24.82
CA THR A 10 -10.99 28.21 -23.82
C THR A 10 -9.81 27.27 -23.66
N VAL A 11 -8.60 27.82 -23.64
CA VAL A 11 -7.38 27.12 -23.29
C VAL A 11 -6.91 27.61 -21.94
N ILE A 12 -6.75 26.70 -21.00
CA ILE A 12 -6.19 26.99 -19.68
C ILE A 12 -4.73 26.54 -19.68
N TYR A 13 -3.82 27.45 -19.41
CA TYR A 13 -2.41 27.15 -19.19
C TYR A 13 -2.10 27.24 -17.71
N ILE A 14 -1.66 26.11 -17.11
CA ILE A 14 -1.33 26.02 -15.69
C ILE A 14 0.20 25.87 -15.59
N VAL A 15 0.86 26.82 -14.93
CA VAL A 15 2.28 26.74 -14.58
C VAL A 15 2.37 26.17 -13.17
N ASN A 16 3.03 25.03 -13.04
CA ASN A 16 3.41 24.49 -11.73
C ASN A 16 4.90 24.79 -11.49
N GLU A 17 5.18 25.78 -10.65
CA GLU A 17 6.56 26.18 -10.33
C GLU A 17 7.27 25.21 -9.38
N ASN A 18 6.51 24.28 -8.76
CA ASN A 18 7.01 23.27 -7.81
C ASN A 18 6.82 21.85 -8.36
N THR A 19 7.17 21.63 -9.61
CA THR A 19 7.12 20.29 -10.18
C THR A 19 8.04 19.34 -9.44
N ARG A 20 7.52 18.16 -9.09
CA ARG A 20 8.36 17.09 -8.54
C ARG A 20 9.18 16.48 -9.68
N GLU A 21 10.50 16.64 -9.65
CA GLU A 21 11.41 16.17 -10.71
C GLU A 21 11.62 14.66 -10.69
N SER A 22 11.42 13.99 -9.54
CA SER A 22 11.57 12.53 -9.42
C SER A 22 10.71 11.97 -8.30
N MET A 23 10.27 10.73 -8.48
CA MET A 23 9.66 9.95 -7.40
C MET A 23 10.76 9.31 -6.56
N ILE A 24 10.75 9.58 -5.26
CA ILE A 24 11.63 8.94 -4.28
C ILE A 24 10.77 8.01 -3.44
N PHE A 25 11.03 6.71 -3.51
CA PHE A 25 10.39 5.74 -2.64
C PHE A 25 10.87 5.89 -1.19
N GLY A 26 9.98 5.65 -0.24
CA GLY A 26 10.28 5.78 1.17
C GLY A 26 10.44 7.24 1.58
N MET A 27 9.46 8.07 1.26
CA MET A 27 9.45 9.46 1.69
C MET A 27 9.62 9.55 3.21
N LYS A 28 10.34 10.57 3.70
CA LYS A 28 10.54 10.76 5.14
C LYS A 28 9.20 10.87 5.86
N ASN A 29 9.16 10.28 7.05
CA ASN A 29 7.93 10.25 7.83
C ASN A 29 7.41 11.65 8.17
N ASP A 30 8.31 12.64 8.34
CA ASP A 30 7.95 14.05 8.60
C ASP A 30 7.17 14.70 7.43
N ASN A 31 7.17 14.08 6.25
CA ASN A 31 6.38 14.53 5.11
C ASN A 31 4.91 14.14 5.23
N PHE A 32 4.56 13.19 6.09
CA PHE A 32 3.19 12.75 6.32
C PHE A 32 2.58 13.45 7.52
N SER A 33 1.27 13.67 7.48
CA SER A 33 0.51 13.99 8.68
C SER A 33 0.57 12.80 9.63
N SER A 34 0.91 13.05 10.90
CA SER A 34 1.00 11.99 11.90
C SER A 34 -0.37 11.74 12.52
N GLY A 35 -0.89 10.54 12.36
CA GLY A 35 -2.06 10.04 13.07
C GLY A 35 -1.69 8.92 14.04
N MET A 36 -2.68 8.21 14.57
CA MET A 36 -2.48 7.04 15.46
C MET A 36 -2.01 5.78 14.70
N VAL A 37 -1.17 5.95 13.72
CA VAL A 37 -0.78 4.95 12.76
C VAL A 37 0.27 4.00 13.30
N LYS A 38 0.16 2.72 12.93
CA LYS A 38 1.26 1.75 13.02
C LYS A 38 2.39 2.20 12.09
N TYR A 39 3.39 2.77 12.67
CA TYR A 39 4.46 3.47 11.96
C TYR A 39 5.38 2.49 11.25
N VAL A 40 5.38 2.54 9.93
CA VAL A 40 6.42 1.89 9.13
C VAL A 40 7.52 2.92 8.88
N GLY A 41 8.75 2.64 9.35
CA GLY A 41 9.90 3.50 9.08
C GLY A 41 10.08 3.73 7.56
N HIS A 42 10.54 4.92 7.18
CA HIS A 42 10.65 5.27 5.76
C HIS A 42 11.60 4.36 4.99
N GLU A 43 12.60 3.76 5.64
CA GLU A 43 13.51 2.79 5.03
C GLU A 43 12.78 1.48 4.70
N ILE A 44 11.96 1.00 5.65
CA ILE A 44 11.15 -0.20 5.45
C ILE A 44 10.12 0.05 4.34
N ARG A 45 9.50 1.23 4.33
CA ARG A 45 8.56 1.62 3.27
C ARG A 45 9.23 1.67 1.90
N ALA A 46 10.47 2.20 1.80
CA ALA A 46 11.23 2.20 0.55
C ALA A 46 11.45 0.78 0.01
N VAL A 47 11.77 -0.18 0.89
CA VAL A 47 11.90 -1.59 0.51
C VAL A 47 10.57 -2.17 0.06
N ILE A 48 9.48 -1.91 0.79
CA ILE A 48 8.14 -2.35 0.42
C ILE A 48 7.76 -1.81 -0.96
N MET A 49 7.89 -0.51 -1.18
CA MET A 49 7.57 0.14 -2.46
C MET A 49 8.37 -0.44 -3.62
N ASN A 50 9.64 -0.75 -3.41
CA ASN A 50 10.46 -1.43 -4.42
C ASN A 50 9.94 -2.85 -4.73
N LYS A 51 9.56 -3.62 -3.71
CA LYS A 51 9.05 -4.99 -3.85
C LYS A 51 7.64 -5.10 -4.44
N LEU A 52 6.87 -4.04 -4.38
CA LEU A 52 5.57 -3.98 -5.05
C LEU A 52 5.72 -4.02 -6.59
N GLU A 53 6.84 -3.55 -7.14
CA GLU A 53 7.12 -3.57 -8.59
C GLU A 53 5.93 -3.02 -9.39
N MET A 54 5.45 -1.85 -8.96
CA MET A 54 4.27 -1.21 -9.55
C MET A 54 4.57 -0.47 -10.83
N ASP A 55 3.63 -0.52 -11.75
CA ASP A 55 3.56 0.34 -12.95
C ASP A 55 2.58 1.50 -12.73
N VAL A 56 2.68 2.52 -13.55
CA VAL A 56 1.84 3.73 -13.49
C VAL A 56 0.35 3.45 -13.67
N ARG A 57 -0.01 2.34 -14.31
CA ARG A 57 -1.40 1.93 -14.61
C ARG A 57 -1.91 0.79 -13.74
N ASP A 58 -1.13 0.36 -12.76
CA ASP A 58 -1.52 -0.77 -11.93
C ASP A 58 -2.75 -0.47 -11.08
N THR A 59 -3.58 -1.48 -10.91
CA THR A 59 -4.53 -1.53 -9.80
C THR A 59 -3.90 -2.38 -8.70
N VAL A 60 -3.75 -1.80 -7.53
CA VAL A 60 -3.13 -2.44 -6.37
C VAL A 60 -4.04 -2.38 -5.15
N LEU A 61 -4.06 -3.44 -4.35
CA LEU A 61 -4.79 -3.46 -3.09
C LEU A 61 -3.82 -3.40 -1.91
N LEU A 62 -4.07 -2.49 -0.98
CA LEU A 62 -3.26 -2.30 0.22
C LEU A 62 -4.15 -2.38 1.45
N ALA A 63 -3.92 -3.35 2.32
CA ALA A 63 -4.70 -3.57 3.53
C ALA A 63 -3.93 -3.18 4.79
N ASN A 64 -4.55 -2.34 5.63
CA ASN A 64 -3.99 -1.82 6.89
C ASN A 64 -2.64 -1.11 6.69
N ALA A 65 -2.47 -0.37 5.58
CA ALA A 65 -1.18 0.13 5.11
C ALA A 65 -1.26 1.58 4.58
N GLU A 66 -1.89 2.47 5.30
CA GLU A 66 -2.26 3.83 4.87
C GLU A 66 -1.11 4.67 4.29
N SER A 67 0.07 4.73 4.94
CA SER A 67 1.21 5.53 4.44
C SER A 67 1.80 4.93 3.15
N ILE A 68 1.68 3.61 2.99
CA ILE A 68 2.06 2.90 1.77
C ILE A 68 1.02 3.17 0.69
N ALA A 69 -0.27 3.22 1.03
CA ALA A 69 -1.34 3.51 0.07
C ALA A 69 -1.17 4.90 -0.56
N VAL A 70 -0.85 5.91 0.24
CA VAL A 70 -0.59 7.27 -0.26
C VAL A 70 0.63 7.29 -1.17
N GLU A 71 1.72 6.63 -0.80
CA GLU A 71 2.93 6.60 -1.63
C GLU A 71 2.72 5.77 -2.91
N ALA A 72 1.99 4.66 -2.82
CA ALA A 72 1.61 3.85 -3.97
C ALA A 72 0.73 4.60 -4.98
N SER A 73 -0.20 5.45 -4.49
CA SER A 73 -1.07 6.24 -5.36
C SER A 73 -0.30 7.25 -6.22
N MET A 74 0.84 7.70 -5.75
CA MET A 74 1.72 8.58 -6.52
C MET A 74 2.52 7.82 -7.60
N VAL A 75 2.73 6.51 -7.42
CA VAL A 75 3.37 5.64 -8.44
C VAL A 75 2.36 5.24 -9.49
N ALA A 76 1.22 4.68 -9.06
CA ALA A 76 0.15 4.22 -9.93
C ALA A 76 -0.80 5.37 -10.32
N TYR A 77 -0.26 6.52 -10.74
CA TYR A 77 -1.05 7.75 -10.96
C TYR A 77 -2.04 7.67 -12.13
N GLU A 78 -1.89 6.72 -13.04
CA GLU A 78 -2.87 6.39 -14.10
C GLU A 78 -3.70 5.14 -13.73
N GLY A 79 -3.44 4.53 -12.60
CA GLY A 79 -4.10 3.35 -12.07
C GLY A 79 -4.96 3.64 -10.85
N VAL A 80 -5.26 2.61 -10.06
CA VAL A 80 -6.09 2.71 -8.87
C VAL A 80 -5.43 2.03 -7.68
N VAL A 81 -5.40 2.71 -6.54
CA VAL A 81 -5.02 2.13 -5.26
C VAL A 81 -6.27 1.84 -4.45
N ILE A 82 -6.54 0.57 -4.18
CA ILE A 82 -7.62 0.13 -3.30
C ILE A 82 -7.05 0.00 -1.90
N ALA A 83 -7.51 0.86 -0.99
CA ALA A 83 -7.09 0.85 0.41
C ALA A 83 -8.15 0.19 1.28
N ALA A 84 -7.86 -1.00 1.81
CA ALA A 84 -8.74 -1.68 2.76
C ALA A 84 -8.36 -1.27 4.19
N GLU A 85 -9.18 -0.43 4.84
CA GLU A 85 -8.91 0.12 6.16
C GLU A 85 -10.20 0.29 6.96
N ARG A 86 -10.20 -0.11 8.22
CA ARG A 86 -11.35 0.00 9.13
C ARG A 86 -11.16 1.03 10.25
N ASP A 87 -9.90 1.28 10.61
CA ASP A 87 -9.60 2.19 11.70
C ASP A 87 -9.89 3.64 11.30
N ALA A 88 -10.79 4.29 12.02
CA ALA A 88 -11.21 5.66 11.71
C ALA A 88 -10.08 6.69 11.82
N GLY A 89 -9.07 6.42 12.66
CA GLY A 89 -7.88 7.27 12.79
C GLY A 89 -7.00 7.15 11.56
N SER A 90 -6.73 5.91 11.11
CA SER A 90 -5.97 5.60 9.90
C SER A 90 -6.64 6.17 8.66
N LEU A 91 -7.98 6.04 8.54
CA LEU A 91 -8.75 6.61 7.44
C LEU A 91 -8.59 8.13 7.36
N ARG A 92 -8.77 8.83 8.48
CA ARG A 92 -8.61 10.29 8.52
C ARG A 92 -7.20 10.71 8.12
N THR A 93 -6.19 10.04 8.67
CA THR A 93 -4.78 10.35 8.34
C THR A 93 -4.48 10.07 6.87
N MET A 94 -5.05 9.02 6.28
CA MET A 94 -4.91 8.72 4.86
C MET A 94 -5.56 9.80 3.99
N GLU A 95 -6.77 10.25 4.32
CA GLU A 95 -7.47 11.34 3.62
C GLU A 95 -6.68 12.66 3.70
N GLU A 96 -6.16 13.02 4.89
CA GLU A 96 -5.31 14.19 5.08
C GLU A 96 -4.04 14.12 4.23
N ASN A 97 -3.39 12.97 4.19
CA ASN A 97 -2.19 12.76 3.40
C ASN A 97 -2.50 12.73 1.90
N ALA A 98 -3.56 12.07 1.47
CA ALA A 98 -4.01 12.07 0.08
C ALA A 98 -4.26 13.50 -0.41
N SER A 99 -4.97 14.31 0.37
CA SER A 99 -5.19 15.74 0.08
C SER A 99 -3.88 16.53 0.03
N LYS A 100 -2.99 16.33 1.00
CA LYS A 100 -1.69 17.01 1.08
C LYS A 100 -0.80 16.73 -0.12
N PHE A 101 -0.80 15.49 -0.62
CA PHE A 101 0.00 15.08 -1.76
C PHE A 101 -0.73 15.21 -3.10
N GLY A 102 -2.00 15.61 -3.09
CA GLY A 102 -2.82 15.80 -4.28
C GLY A 102 -3.11 14.50 -5.03
N THR A 103 -3.22 13.38 -4.33
CA THR A 103 -3.58 12.09 -4.93
C THR A 103 -5.10 11.94 -4.97
N HIS A 104 -5.63 11.41 -6.09
CA HIS A 104 -7.09 11.31 -6.32
C HIS A 104 -7.53 9.91 -6.76
N ASN A 105 -6.63 8.94 -6.73
CA ASN A 105 -6.82 7.59 -7.23
C ASN A 105 -6.79 6.52 -6.12
N ILE A 106 -7.14 6.91 -4.88
CA ILE A 106 -7.30 5.99 -3.76
C ILE A 106 -8.78 5.72 -3.55
N GLU A 107 -9.18 4.46 -3.72
CA GLU A 107 -10.52 3.96 -3.42
C GLU A 107 -10.50 3.25 -2.07
N ILE A 108 -11.30 3.71 -1.13
CA ILE A 108 -11.32 3.19 0.24
C ILE A 108 -12.45 2.19 0.40
N ILE A 109 -12.11 1.01 0.90
CA ILE A 109 -13.09 -0.02 1.29
C ILE A 109 -12.89 -0.40 2.76
N PRO A 110 -13.96 -0.73 3.51
CA PRO A 110 -13.83 -1.08 4.93
C PRO A 110 -13.20 -2.45 5.14
N GLU A 111 -13.34 -3.35 4.17
CA GLU A 111 -12.82 -4.72 4.24
C GLU A 111 -12.73 -5.38 2.86
N ILE A 112 -11.90 -6.41 2.77
CA ILE A 112 -11.72 -7.18 1.56
C ILE A 112 -12.89 -8.17 1.41
N THR A 113 -13.86 -7.79 0.58
CA THR A 113 -14.99 -8.66 0.20
C THR A 113 -15.15 -8.68 -1.32
N VAL A 114 -15.77 -9.74 -1.83
CA VAL A 114 -16.04 -9.85 -3.27
C VAL A 114 -16.94 -8.71 -3.73
N GLU A 115 -17.98 -8.39 -2.96
CA GLU A 115 -18.95 -7.35 -3.28
C GLU A 115 -18.35 -5.94 -3.33
N ALA A 116 -17.33 -5.67 -2.50
CA ALA A 116 -16.61 -4.40 -2.53
C ALA A 116 -15.67 -4.32 -3.74
N LEU A 117 -14.98 -5.42 -4.05
CA LEU A 117 -13.97 -5.47 -5.11
C LEU A 117 -14.58 -5.57 -6.52
N GLU A 118 -15.76 -6.20 -6.69
CA GLU A 118 -16.45 -6.27 -7.99
C GLU A 118 -16.82 -4.90 -8.60
N LYS A 119 -16.89 -3.86 -7.77
CA LYS A 119 -17.21 -2.49 -8.19
C LYS A 119 -15.98 -1.68 -8.61
N LEU A 120 -14.80 -2.24 -8.42
CA LEU A 120 -13.51 -1.58 -8.62
C LEU A 120 -12.70 -2.31 -9.70
N PRO A 121 -11.70 -1.67 -10.30
CA PRO A 121 -10.78 -2.36 -11.19
C PRO A 121 -10.07 -3.52 -10.46
N THR A 122 -9.91 -4.64 -11.16
CA THR A 122 -9.30 -5.86 -10.60
C THR A 122 -7.85 -5.63 -10.20
N PRO A 123 -7.47 -5.83 -8.92
CA PRO A 123 -6.09 -5.63 -8.49
C PRO A 123 -5.15 -6.72 -9.04
N ARG A 124 -4.00 -6.29 -9.58
CA ARG A 124 -2.93 -7.18 -10.03
C ARG A 124 -2.11 -7.74 -8.87
N LEU A 125 -1.94 -6.93 -7.83
CA LEU A 125 -1.20 -7.30 -6.63
C LEU A 125 -1.93 -6.81 -5.38
N ALA A 126 -1.70 -7.50 -4.25
CA ALA A 126 -2.15 -7.10 -2.94
C ALA A 126 -1.00 -7.10 -1.94
N PHE A 127 -0.88 -6.04 -1.16
CA PHE A 127 -0.01 -5.95 0.00
C PHE A 127 -0.87 -5.89 1.26
N ILE A 128 -0.66 -6.81 2.19
CA ILE A 128 -1.49 -6.96 3.39
C ILE A 128 -0.59 -6.91 4.63
N VAL A 129 -0.81 -5.91 5.48
CA VAL A 129 -0.35 -5.97 6.87
C VAL A 129 -1.26 -6.95 7.58
N ALA A 130 -0.76 -8.17 7.80
CA ALA A 130 -1.57 -9.30 8.19
C ALA A 130 -2.16 -9.16 9.59
N GLN A 131 -3.42 -9.59 9.70
CA GLN A 131 -4.11 -9.77 10.97
C GLN A 131 -4.56 -11.24 11.06
N LYS A 132 -4.28 -11.92 12.18
CA LYS A 132 -4.57 -13.35 12.35
C LYS A 132 -6.03 -13.71 12.11
N SER A 133 -6.94 -12.78 12.43
CA SER A 133 -8.40 -12.98 12.29
C SER A 133 -8.92 -12.93 10.87
N THR A 134 -8.22 -12.26 9.94
CA THR A 134 -8.75 -11.99 8.58
C THR A 134 -7.90 -12.57 7.46
N ILE A 135 -6.62 -12.81 7.69
CA ILE A 135 -5.64 -13.12 6.63
C ILE A 135 -6.05 -14.28 5.72
N GLU A 136 -6.62 -15.36 6.25
CA GLU A 136 -7.07 -16.48 5.42
C GLU A 136 -8.23 -16.07 4.51
N ASN A 137 -9.23 -15.39 5.07
CA ASN A 137 -10.37 -14.90 4.30
C ASN A 137 -9.95 -13.88 3.24
N ASP A 138 -9.01 -13.01 3.57
CA ASP A 138 -8.47 -12.00 2.64
C ASP A 138 -7.81 -12.68 1.44
N ILE A 139 -6.95 -13.70 1.67
CA ILE A 139 -6.31 -14.48 0.60
C ILE A 139 -7.38 -15.17 -0.27
N VAL A 140 -8.34 -15.84 0.34
CA VAL A 140 -9.41 -16.55 -0.41
C VAL A 140 -10.24 -15.60 -1.25
N THR A 141 -10.58 -14.44 -0.71
CA THR A 141 -11.37 -13.42 -1.41
C THR A 141 -10.59 -12.84 -2.59
N LEU A 142 -9.32 -12.51 -2.40
CA LEU A 142 -8.45 -11.99 -3.46
C LEU A 142 -8.29 -12.99 -4.61
N LEU A 143 -8.12 -14.28 -4.31
CA LEU A 143 -8.02 -15.33 -5.32
C LEU A 143 -9.31 -15.56 -6.08
N LYS A 144 -10.48 -15.30 -5.48
CA LYS A 144 -11.77 -15.33 -6.19
C LYS A 144 -11.89 -14.19 -7.18
N VAL A 145 -11.41 -12.98 -6.82
CA VAL A 145 -11.46 -11.78 -7.66
C VAL A 145 -10.42 -11.83 -8.77
N ASN A 146 -9.19 -12.23 -8.44
CA ASN A 146 -8.11 -12.41 -9.41
C ASN A 146 -7.32 -13.69 -9.09
N PRO A 147 -7.55 -14.81 -9.80
CA PRO A 147 -6.81 -16.05 -9.60
C PRO A 147 -5.30 -15.97 -9.88
N LYS A 148 -4.82 -14.88 -10.51
CA LYS A 148 -3.39 -14.66 -10.82
C LYS A 148 -2.78 -13.55 -9.96
N ILE A 149 -3.44 -13.13 -8.89
CA ILE A 149 -2.97 -12.03 -8.06
C ILE A 149 -1.64 -12.37 -7.38
N LYS A 150 -0.68 -11.44 -7.40
CA LYS A 150 0.52 -11.48 -6.56
C LYS A 150 0.14 -11.00 -5.17
N ILE A 151 0.48 -11.76 -4.13
CA ILE A 151 0.15 -11.43 -2.73
C ILE A 151 1.45 -11.23 -1.95
N ILE A 152 1.56 -10.09 -1.28
CA ILE A 152 2.68 -9.77 -0.38
C ILE A 152 2.11 -9.60 1.02
N ILE A 153 2.54 -10.44 1.93
CA ILE A 153 2.16 -10.41 3.34
C ILE A 153 3.27 -9.76 4.15
N TYR A 154 2.89 -8.78 4.96
CA TYR A 154 3.78 -8.14 5.94
C TYR A 154 3.33 -8.51 7.35
N THR A 155 4.25 -8.93 8.20
CA THR A 155 3.95 -9.25 9.59
C THR A 155 5.14 -9.04 10.52
N LEU A 156 4.82 -8.70 11.78
CA LEU A 156 5.72 -8.73 12.93
C LEU A 156 5.38 -9.89 13.88
N GLU A 157 4.30 -10.63 13.59
CA GLU A 157 3.77 -11.67 14.46
C GLU A 157 4.33 -13.03 14.07
N LEU A 158 4.96 -13.71 15.05
CA LEU A 158 5.56 -15.02 14.86
C LEU A 158 4.53 -16.09 14.47
N ASP A 159 3.35 -16.05 15.05
CA ASP A 159 2.27 -17.00 14.75
C ASP A 159 1.85 -16.91 13.28
N ILE A 160 1.68 -15.68 12.77
CA ILE A 160 1.35 -15.47 11.36
C ILE A 160 2.48 -15.98 10.47
N LEU A 161 3.74 -15.64 10.80
CA LEU A 161 4.89 -16.10 10.05
C LEU A 161 4.99 -17.63 9.99
N ALA A 162 4.70 -18.31 11.09
CA ALA A 162 4.74 -19.78 11.17
C ALA A 162 3.69 -20.43 10.25
N ASP A 163 2.49 -19.86 10.20
CA ASP A 163 1.33 -20.46 9.52
C ASP A 163 1.20 -20.02 8.04
N ILE A 164 1.71 -18.86 7.67
CA ILE A 164 1.40 -18.21 6.39
C ILE A 164 1.80 -19.05 5.17
N LYS A 165 2.95 -19.73 5.22
CA LYS A 165 3.40 -20.59 4.12
C LYS A 165 2.46 -21.77 3.87
N TYR A 166 1.96 -22.38 4.96
CA TYR A 166 0.99 -23.45 4.88
C TYR A 166 -0.34 -22.92 4.34
N LEU A 167 -0.79 -21.78 4.85
CA LEU A 167 -2.03 -21.12 4.45
C LEU A 167 -2.03 -20.79 2.95
N MET A 168 -1.00 -20.13 2.46
CA MET A 168 -0.84 -19.82 1.03
C MET A 168 -0.90 -21.07 0.18
N LYS A 169 -0.12 -22.11 0.54
CA LYS A 169 -0.10 -23.38 -0.19
C LYS A 169 -1.46 -24.08 -0.20
N LYS A 170 -2.19 -24.06 0.92
CA LYS A 170 -3.55 -24.61 1.04
C LYS A 170 -4.50 -24.01 0.00
N HIS A 171 -4.32 -22.74 -0.35
CA HIS A 171 -5.13 -22.03 -1.32
C HIS A 171 -4.48 -21.91 -2.71
N GLY A 172 -3.44 -22.69 -3.00
CA GLY A 172 -2.82 -22.75 -4.33
C GLY A 172 -1.85 -21.63 -4.65
N VAL A 173 -1.41 -20.88 -3.64
CA VAL A 173 -0.39 -19.83 -3.76
C VAL A 173 0.96 -20.38 -3.35
N ASP A 174 1.94 -20.35 -4.25
CA ASP A 174 3.31 -20.75 -3.96
C ASP A 174 4.08 -19.54 -3.40
N VAL A 175 4.76 -19.75 -2.27
CA VAL A 175 5.65 -18.74 -1.70
C VAL A 175 6.92 -18.66 -2.54
N THR A 176 7.16 -17.51 -3.14
CA THR A 176 8.30 -17.23 -4.02
C THR A 176 9.46 -16.57 -3.29
N GLU A 177 9.16 -15.76 -2.27
CA GLU A 177 10.18 -15.09 -1.45
C GLU A 177 9.74 -15.00 0.00
N VAL A 178 10.70 -15.13 0.93
CA VAL A 178 10.54 -14.78 2.36
C VAL A 178 11.73 -13.93 2.76
N MET A 179 11.46 -12.71 3.21
CA MET A 179 12.49 -11.74 3.55
C MET A 179 12.21 -11.10 4.91
N GLN A 180 13.26 -10.85 5.68
CA GLN A 180 13.19 -10.00 6.87
C GLN A 180 13.89 -8.67 6.61
N ILE A 181 13.26 -7.57 7.02
CA ILE A 181 13.83 -6.23 6.88
C ILE A 181 14.26 -5.74 8.26
N ALA A 182 15.57 -5.64 8.48
CA ALA A 182 16.13 -5.15 9.73
C ALA A 182 16.79 -3.78 9.50
N VAL A 183 16.39 -2.79 10.30
CA VAL A 183 16.93 -1.43 10.26
C VAL A 183 17.41 -1.04 11.65
N SER A 184 18.68 -0.64 11.77
CA SER A 184 19.25 -0.05 12.97
C SER A 184 19.86 1.30 12.63
N LYS A 185 19.62 2.29 13.48
CA LYS A 185 20.14 3.64 13.31
C LYS A 185 20.85 4.09 14.57
N VAL A 186 21.79 4.99 14.43
CA VAL A 186 22.38 5.69 15.57
C VAL A 186 21.53 6.92 15.88
N ASP A 187 21.08 7.04 17.14
CA ASP A 187 20.36 8.21 17.62
C ASP A 187 21.28 9.42 17.86
N LYS A 188 20.69 10.55 18.27
CA LYS A 188 21.44 11.79 18.58
C LYS A 188 22.46 11.65 19.75
N ASN A 189 22.35 10.57 20.54
CA ASN A 189 23.24 10.29 21.66
C ASN A 189 24.36 9.28 21.28
N GLY A 190 24.42 8.86 20.01
CA GLY A 190 25.37 7.86 19.55
C GLY A 190 24.99 6.41 19.87
N VAL A 191 23.73 6.16 20.26
CA VAL A 191 23.23 4.82 20.61
C VAL A 191 22.54 4.17 19.44
N PHE A 192 22.82 2.88 19.19
CA PHE A 192 22.08 2.09 18.20
C PHE A 192 20.66 1.83 18.66
N VAL A 193 19.70 2.20 17.83
CA VAL A 193 18.28 1.92 18.01
C VAL A 193 17.80 1.05 16.87
N ALA A 194 17.35 -0.17 17.18
CA ALA A 194 16.76 -1.07 16.20
C ALA A 194 15.27 -0.78 16.05
N GLN A 195 14.79 -0.77 14.82
CA GLN A 195 13.36 -0.81 14.52
C GLN A 195 12.84 -2.26 14.60
N PRO A 196 11.54 -2.47 14.89
CA PRO A 196 10.94 -3.80 14.70
C PRO A 196 11.24 -4.31 13.30
N ALA A 197 11.73 -5.55 13.20
CA ALA A 197 12.15 -6.15 11.94
C ALA A 197 11.01 -7.01 11.36
N PRO A 198 10.18 -6.48 10.43
CA PRO A 198 9.09 -7.21 9.84
C PRO A 198 9.57 -8.31 8.90
N TRP A 199 8.70 -9.29 8.72
CA TRP A 199 8.80 -10.27 7.66
C TRP A 199 7.89 -9.88 6.50
N MET A 200 8.40 -10.08 5.29
CA MET A 200 7.65 -9.99 4.04
C MET A 200 7.66 -11.35 3.36
N ILE A 201 6.50 -11.82 3.00
CA ILE A 201 6.30 -13.09 2.34
C ILE A 201 5.56 -12.84 1.03
N THR A 202 6.21 -13.13 -0.08
CA THR A 202 5.63 -13.00 -1.42
C THR A 202 5.12 -14.34 -1.91
N GLY A 203 3.91 -14.36 -2.42
CA GLY A 203 3.30 -15.52 -3.02
C GLY A 203 2.66 -15.22 -4.37
N GLU A 204 2.75 -16.18 -5.27
CA GLU A 204 2.20 -16.12 -6.62
C GLU A 204 1.51 -17.43 -6.97
N VAL A 205 0.47 -17.35 -7.78
CA VAL A 205 -0.19 -18.54 -8.31
C VAL A 205 0.57 -18.99 -9.55
N LYS A 206 1.07 -20.24 -9.55
CA LYS A 206 1.75 -20.79 -10.74
C LYS A 206 0.76 -21.00 -11.89
N GLU A 207 1.14 -20.54 -13.04
CA GLU A 207 0.49 -21.00 -14.28
C GLU A 207 0.74 -22.50 -14.45
N LYS A 208 -0.34 -23.26 -14.64
CA LYS A 208 -0.30 -24.69 -14.93
C LYS A 208 0.04 -24.93 -16.39
#